data_b8b276ce23529872e4411dc80b802edf
#
_entry.id   b8b276ce23529872e4411dc80b802edf
#
_cell.length_a   1.000
_cell.length_b   1.000
_cell.length_c   1.000
_cell.angle_alpha   90.00
_cell.angle_beta   90.00
_cell.angle_gamma   90.00
#
_symmetry.space_group_name_H-M   'P 1'
#
loop_
_entity.id
_entity.type
_entity.pdbx_description
1 polymer ?
#
loop_
_entity_poly.entity_id
_entity_poly.type
_entity_poly.pdbx_seq_one_letter_code
_entity_poly.pdbx_strand_id
1 'polypeptide(L)'
;RTRAQCEEVTDHDLPAAMGWLDVKPIAGDTELIQTTATSILERWRKAARKRLPELLDSAKSRLDEFGRLQYINQPDIKEARGGLRDSVLVSALAASWLADRPHGIYDEAVERLLDVRDCIHLAAGKDTNLLLTPYQAKVAAMLGLADPTWPENERAAYSIDDLQTLLARIGRRISFSLDSTASRAEHSLTHEKPRFAFFQM
;
A
#
# COMPACT_ATOMS: atom_id res chain seq x y z
N ARG A 1 -5.58 23.05 10.52
CA ARG A 1 -4.60 23.62 9.57
C ARG A 1 -5.34 24.32 8.45
N THR A 2 -4.78 25.41 7.91
CA THR A 2 -5.30 26.04 6.70
C THR A 2 -4.91 25.25 5.45
N ARG A 3 -5.59 25.47 4.31
CA ARG A 3 -5.21 24.89 3.02
C ARG A 3 -3.74 25.13 2.68
N ALA A 4 -3.24 26.36 2.82
CA ALA A 4 -1.87 26.72 2.53
C ALA A 4 -0.85 25.93 3.40
N GLN A 5 -1.17 25.73 4.68
CA GLN A 5 -0.34 24.91 5.58
C GLN A 5 -0.35 23.43 5.19
N CYS A 6 -1.48 22.89 4.71
CA CYS A 6 -1.54 21.52 4.21
C CYS A 6 -0.70 21.35 2.95
N GLU A 7 -0.81 22.29 2.01
CA GLU A 7 -0.01 22.32 0.78
C GLU A 7 1.49 22.41 1.07
N GLU A 8 1.91 23.29 1.97
CA GLU A 8 3.30 23.45 2.37
C GLU A 8 3.87 22.16 3.01
N VAL A 9 3.14 21.56 3.94
CA VAL A 9 3.59 20.31 4.57
C VAL A 9 3.74 19.20 3.55
N THR A 10 2.79 19.04 2.61
CA THR A 10 2.87 17.99 1.60
C THR A 10 3.98 18.17 0.56
N ASP A 11 4.51 19.38 0.41
CA ASP A 11 5.68 19.62 -0.46
C ASP A 11 6.98 19.06 0.12
N HIS A 12 7.06 18.90 1.45
CA HIS A 12 8.29 18.51 2.16
C HIS A 12 8.18 17.19 2.92
N ASP A 13 6.97 16.69 3.17
CA ASP A 13 6.69 15.46 3.91
C ASP A 13 6.03 14.44 2.99
N LEU A 14 6.77 13.39 2.63
CA LEU A 14 6.29 12.33 1.74
C LEU A 14 5.10 11.55 2.33
N PRO A 15 5.11 11.08 3.59
CA PRO A 15 3.96 10.47 4.23
C PRO A 15 2.71 11.34 4.23
N ALA A 16 2.85 12.64 4.53
CA ALA A 16 1.73 13.57 4.50
C ALA A 16 1.17 13.73 3.08
N ALA A 17 2.03 13.86 2.07
CA ALA A 17 1.60 13.93 0.68
C ALA A 17 0.81 12.68 0.27
N MET A 18 1.35 11.49 0.55
CA MET A 18 0.66 10.22 0.22
C MET A 18 -0.68 10.08 0.94
N GLY A 19 -0.80 10.56 2.19
CA GLY A 19 -2.07 10.56 2.93
C GLY A 19 -3.14 11.42 2.28
N TRP A 20 -2.77 12.53 1.61
CA TRP A 20 -3.69 13.39 0.90
C TRP A 20 -4.14 12.85 -0.46
N LEU A 21 -3.38 11.92 -1.07
CA LEU A 21 -3.74 11.34 -2.38
C LEU A 21 -4.97 10.41 -2.30
N ASP A 22 -5.33 9.92 -1.11
CA ASP A 22 -6.50 9.06 -0.88
C ASP A 22 -7.46 9.65 0.17
N VAL A 23 -7.42 10.97 0.38
CA VAL A 23 -8.29 11.62 1.36
C VAL A 23 -9.75 11.58 0.91
N LYS A 24 -10.65 11.27 1.88
CA LYS A 24 -12.10 11.28 1.68
C LYS A 24 -12.76 12.14 2.76
N PRO A 25 -13.67 13.04 2.40
CA PRO A 25 -14.43 13.79 3.38
C PRO A 25 -15.41 12.86 4.11
N ILE A 26 -15.39 12.89 5.45
CA ILE A 26 -16.32 12.11 6.29
C ILE A 26 -17.42 13.02 6.86
N ALA A 27 -17.05 14.23 7.25
CA ALA A 27 -17.95 15.23 7.84
C ALA A 27 -17.38 16.64 7.67
N GLY A 28 -18.21 17.65 7.83
CA GLY A 28 -17.82 19.05 7.74
C GLY A 28 -17.85 19.61 6.32
N ASP A 29 -16.90 20.50 6.01
CA ASP A 29 -16.83 21.18 4.71
C ASP A 29 -16.17 20.27 3.65
N THR A 30 -17.01 19.60 2.89
CA THR A 30 -16.59 18.68 1.81
C THR A 30 -15.87 19.41 0.68
N GLU A 31 -16.30 20.63 0.35
CA GLU A 31 -15.72 21.43 -0.74
C GLU A 31 -14.29 21.86 -0.40
N LEU A 32 -14.06 22.28 0.84
CA LEU A 32 -12.72 22.60 1.34
C LEU A 32 -11.76 21.41 1.21
N ILE A 33 -12.19 20.21 1.62
CA ILE A 33 -11.36 19.00 1.53
C ILE A 33 -11.08 18.64 0.07
N GLN A 34 -12.10 18.64 -0.79
CA GLN A 34 -11.93 18.30 -2.21
C GLN A 34 -11.03 19.29 -2.94
N THR A 35 -11.20 20.60 -2.68
CA THR A 35 -10.37 21.64 -3.30
C THR A 35 -8.91 21.52 -2.84
N THR A 36 -8.68 21.24 -1.56
CA THR A 36 -7.34 21.03 -1.02
C THR A 36 -6.71 19.78 -1.61
N ALA A 37 -7.42 18.65 -1.66
CA ALA A 37 -6.94 17.40 -2.23
C ALA A 37 -6.57 17.55 -3.72
N THR A 38 -7.40 18.25 -4.50
CA THR A 38 -7.13 18.54 -5.92
C THR A 38 -5.84 19.35 -6.09
N SER A 39 -5.67 20.39 -5.29
CA SER A 39 -4.45 21.20 -5.32
C SER A 39 -3.20 20.38 -4.98
N ILE A 40 -3.26 19.56 -3.92
CA ILE A 40 -2.14 18.70 -3.51
C ILE A 40 -1.83 17.65 -4.60
N LEU A 41 -2.85 17.06 -5.22
CA LEU A 41 -2.66 16.13 -6.33
C LEU A 41 -1.97 16.78 -7.54
N GLU A 42 -2.35 18.01 -7.89
CA GLU A 42 -1.65 18.74 -8.96
C GLU A 42 -0.19 19.04 -8.62
N ARG A 43 0.10 19.44 -7.37
CA ARG A 43 1.48 19.65 -6.88
C ARG A 43 2.27 18.34 -6.90
N TRP A 44 1.66 17.22 -6.46
CA TRP A 44 2.25 15.89 -6.53
C TRP A 44 2.67 15.53 -7.95
N ARG A 45 1.79 15.72 -8.95
CA ARG A 45 2.08 15.46 -10.36
C ARG A 45 3.21 16.34 -10.90
N LYS A 46 3.23 17.62 -10.57
CA LYS A 46 4.31 18.55 -10.97
C LYS A 46 5.66 18.15 -10.36
N ALA A 47 5.66 17.66 -9.14
CA ALA A 47 6.87 17.25 -8.43
C ALA A 47 7.28 15.79 -8.67
N ALA A 48 6.48 14.98 -9.39
CA ALA A 48 6.59 13.54 -9.50
C ALA A 48 8.01 13.07 -9.89
N ARG A 49 8.60 13.68 -10.92
CA ARG A 49 9.98 13.36 -11.37
C ARG A 49 11.02 13.54 -10.25
N LYS A 50 10.90 14.61 -9.47
CA LYS A 50 11.82 14.93 -8.38
C LYS A 50 11.62 13.99 -7.17
N ARG A 51 10.37 13.61 -6.91
CA ARG A 51 10.00 12.82 -5.72
C ARG A 51 10.07 11.30 -5.93
N LEU A 52 10.15 10.83 -7.17
CA LEU A 52 10.23 9.40 -7.45
C LEU A 52 11.40 8.70 -6.75
N PRO A 53 12.65 9.22 -6.77
CA PRO A 53 13.75 8.59 -6.04
C PRO A 53 13.48 8.49 -4.53
N GLU A 54 12.99 9.55 -3.88
CA GLU A 54 12.64 9.56 -2.46
C GLU A 54 11.60 8.47 -2.12
N LEU A 55 10.60 8.30 -2.99
CA LEU A 55 9.54 7.32 -2.83
C LEU A 55 10.09 5.89 -2.93
N LEU A 56 10.96 5.61 -3.90
CA LEU A 56 11.60 4.32 -4.08
C LEU A 56 12.61 3.99 -2.96
N ASP A 57 13.39 4.97 -2.51
CA ASP A 57 14.30 4.81 -1.38
C ASP A 57 13.55 4.52 -0.08
N SER A 58 12.40 5.16 0.14
CA SER A 58 11.51 4.85 1.27
C SER A 58 11.05 3.38 1.24
N ALA A 59 10.69 2.86 0.06
CA ALA A 59 10.30 1.46 -0.10
C ALA A 59 11.46 0.49 0.19
N LYS A 60 12.68 0.84 -0.26
CA LYS A 60 13.88 0.06 -0.02
C LYS A 60 14.27 0.03 1.45
N SER A 61 14.29 1.18 2.12
CA SER A 61 14.60 1.27 3.55
C SER A 61 13.66 0.43 4.41
N ARG A 62 12.35 0.42 4.07
CA ARG A 62 11.39 -0.45 4.76
C ARG A 62 11.64 -1.93 4.51
N LEU A 63 12.05 -2.32 3.29
CA LEU A 63 12.42 -3.70 3.01
C LEU A 63 13.59 -4.17 3.88
N ASP A 64 14.59 -3.32 4.07
CA ASP A 64 15.77 -3.62 4.89
C ASP A 64 15.40 -3.73 6.40
N GLU A 65 14.46 -2.91 6.87
CA GLU A 65 14.02 -2.87 8.27
C GLU A 65 12.99 -3.96 8.61
N PHE A 66 11.97 -4.14 7.78
CA PHE A 66 10.81 -4.99 8.09
C PHE A 66 10.78 -6.31 7.30
N GLY A 67 11.70 -6.51 6.37
CA GLY A 67 11.76 -7.72 5.54
C GLY A 67 10.57 -7.86 4.59
N ARG A 68 10.32 -9.11 4.12
CA ARG A 68 9.26 -9.44 3.17
C ARG A 68 8.13 -10.19 3.86
N LEU A 69 6.89 -9.74 3.70
CA LEU A 69 5.68 -10.34 4.26
C LEU A 69 5.61 -11.86 4.06
N GLN A 70 6.03 -12.33 2.90
CA GLN A 70 5.98 -13.74 2.50
C GLN A 70 6.98 -14.66 3.23
N TYR A 71 7.93 -14.13 4.02
CA TYR A 71 8.99 -14.92 4.68
C TYR A 71 9.04 -14.70 6.19
N ILE A 72 8.12 -13.95 6.76
CA ILE A 72 8.13 -13.59 8.17
C ILE A 72 6.95 -14.24 8.88
N ASN A 73 7.22 -15.01 9.94
CA ASN A 73 6.17 -15.68 10.72
C ASN A 73 5.30 -14.72 11.55
N GLN A 74 5.86 -13.59 11.98
CA GLN A 74 5.20 -12.56 12.75
C GLN A 74 5.39 -11.20 12.06
N PRO A 75 4.81 -11.00 10.86
CA PRO A 75 5.04 -9.80 10.09
C PRO A 75 4.30 -8.58 10.66
N ASP A 76 4.87 -7.41 10.46
CA ASP A 76 4.09 -6.19 10.37
C ASP A 76 3.45 -6.14 8.98
N ILE A 77 2.15 -6.40 8.89
CA ILE A 77 1.41 -6.49 7.62
C ILE A 77 1.25 -5.14 6.92
N LYS A 78 1.59 -4.05 7.59
CA LYS A 78 1.59 -2.72 7.03
C LYS A 78 2.95 -2.34 6.45
N GLU A 79 4.02 -2.52 7.23
CA GLU A 79 5.34 -1.99 6.88
C GLU A 79 6.21 -2.98 6.09
N ALA A 80 6.02 -4.30 6.27
CA ALA A 80 6.77 -5.32 5.52
C ALA A 80 6.57 -5.18 3.99
N ARG A 81 7.60 -5.55 3.22
CA ARG A 81 7.52 -5.57 1.74
C ARG A 81 6.39 -6.49 1.28
N GLY A 82 5.47 -5.96 0.48
CA GLY A 82 4.22 -6.63 0.10
C GLY A 82 3.08 -6.36 1.08
N GLY A 83 3.27 -5.45 2.04
CA GLY A 83 2.26 -5.01 2.99
C GLY A 83 1.43 -3.81 2.49
N LEU A 84 0.59 -3.28 3.38
CA LEU A 84 -0.34 -2.19 3.04
C LEU A 84 0.38 -0.88 2.64
N ARG A 85 1.56 -0.62 3.18
CA ARG A 85 2.33 0.58 2.80
C ARG A 85 2.78 0.52 1.34
N ASP A 86 3.07 -0.66 0.82
CA ASP A 86 3.42 -0.85 -0.59
C ASP A 86 2.22 -0.58 -1.51
N SER A 87 0.99 -0.91 -1.09
CA SER A 87 -0.21 -0.57 -1.86
C SER A 87 -0.44 0.96 -1.93
N VAL A 88 -0.12 1.68 -0.85
CA VAL A 88 -0.14 3.16 -0.85
C VAL A 88 0.89 3.73 -1.83
N LEU A 89 2.09 3.13 -1.90
CA LEU A 89 3.11 3.55 -2.87
C LEU A 89 2.68 3.30 -4.32
N VAL A 90 2.06 2.16 -4.62
CA VAL A 90 1.48 1.88 -5.94
C VAL A 90 0.45 2.94 -6.31
N SER A 91 -0.43 3.32 -5.38
CA SER A 91 -1.42 4.38 -5.60
C SER A 91 -0.77 5.74 -5.82
N ALA A 92 0.28 6.08 -5.07
CA ALA A 92 1.03 7.32 -5.22
C ALA A 92 1.75 7.41 -6.58
N LEU A 93 2.34 6.30 -7.05
CA LEU A 93 2.95 6.19 -8.38
C LEU A 93 1.90 6.40 -9.48
N ALA A 94 0.75 5.76 -9.37
CA ALA A 94 -0.35 5.93 -10.33
C ALA A 94 -0.89 7.37 -10.32
N ALA A 95 -1.09 7.97 -9.14
CA ALA A 95 -1.53 9.36 -9.00
C ALA A 95 -0.56 10.37 -9.62
N SER A 96 0.71 10.03 -9.74
CA SER A 96 1.75 10.86 -10.38
C SER A 96 1.69 10.88 -11.92
N TRP A 97 0.91 9.98 -12.54
CA TRP A 97 0.84 9.72 -13.98
C TRP A 97 2.15 9.18 -14.60
N LEU A 98 3.10 8.74 -13.79
CA LEU A 98 4.32 8.11 -14.29
C LEU A 98 4.09 6.63 -14.66
N ALA A 99 3.08 5.98 -14.08
CA ALA A 99 2.70 4.59 -14.38
C ALA A 99 1.22 4.36 -14.14
N ASP A 100 0.67 3.34 -14.80
CA ASP A 100 -0.71 2.91 -14.58
C ASP A 100 -0.81 2.08 -13.30
N ARG A 101 -1.97 2.18 -12.62
CA ARG A 101 -2.30 1.37 -11.46
C ARG A 101 -2.66 -0.05 -11.91
N PRO A 102 -2.12 -1.10 -11.27
CA PRO A 102 -2.60 -2.46 -11.49
C PRO A 102 -4.01 -2.63 -10.90
N HIS A 103 -4.79 -3.56 -11.48
CA HIS A 103 -6.17 -3.87 -11.11
C HIS A 103 -6.40 -5.37 -10.96
N GLY A 104 -7.65 -5.78 -10.68
CA GLY A 104 -8.07 -7.17 -10.59
C GLY A 104 -7.41 -7.90 -9.42
N ILE A 105 -6.60 -8.92 -9.68
CA ILE A 105 -5.97 -9.76 -8.65
C ILE A 105 -5.13 -8.93 -7.66
N TYR A 106 -4.64 -7.77 -8.07
CA TYR A 106 -3.97 -6.84 -7.15
C TYR A 106 -4.95 -6.21 -6.17
N ASP A 107 -6.11 -5.74 -6.64
CA ASP A 107 -7.14 -5.15 -5.79
C ASP A 107 -7.65 -6.19 -4.77
N GLU A 108 -7.93 -7.41 -5.22
CA GLU A 108 -8.31 -8.53 -4.36
C GLU A 108 -7.25 -8.83 -3.28
N ALA A 109 -5.97 -8.75 -3.63
CA ALA A 109 -4.89 -8.95 -2.66
C ALA A 109 -4.85 -7.86 -1.59
N VAL A 110 -5.06 -6.60 -1.98
CA VAL A 110 -5.10 -5.46 -1.04
C VAL A 110 -6.33 -5.56 -0.12
N GLU A 111 -7.51 -5.82 -0.67
CA GLU A 111 -8.75 -6.02 0.11
C GLU A 111 -8.59 -7.16 1.10
N ARG A 112 -8.04 -8.30 0.67
CA ARG A 112 -7.82 -9.44 1.56
C ARG A 112 -6.81 -9.14 2.67
N LEU A 113 -5.80 -8.30 2.41
CA LEU A 113 -4.86 -7.87 3.43
C LEU A 113 -5.51 -6.92 4.46
N LEU A 114 -6.48 -6.11 4.04
CA LEU A 114 -7.30 -5.30 4.94
C LEU A 114 -8.18 -6.18 5.83
N ASP A 115 -8.80 -7.24 5.30
CA ASP A 115 -9.55 -8.24 6.10
C ASP A 115 -8.64 -8.87 7.16
N VAL A 116 -7.41 -9.25 6.80
CA VAL A 116 -6.42 -9.77 7.76
C VAL A 116 -6.14 -8.75 8.86
N ARG A 117 -5.95 -7.47 8.50
CA ARG A 117 -5.72 -6.38 9.46
C ARG A 117 -6.86 -6.24 10.46
N ASP A 118 -8.09 -6.24 9.96
CA ASP A 118 -9.28 -6.12 10.81
C ASP A 118 -9.39 -7.30 11.79
N CYS A 119 -9.10 -8.53 11.31
CA CYS A 119 -9.02 -9.71 12.15
C CYS A 119 -7.90 -9.60 13.21
N ILE A 120 -6.74 -9.01 12.88
CA ILE A 120 -5.67 -8.76 13.86
C ILE A 120 -6.15 -7.79 14.96
N HIS A 121 -6.81 -6.68 14.58
CA HIS A 121 -7.34 -5.70 15.53
C HIS A 121 -8.35 -6.34 16.49
N LEU A 122 -9.28 -7.15 15.94
CA LEU A 122 -10.28 -7.87 16.75
C LEU A 122 -9.64 -8.96 17.64
N ALA A 123 -8.63 -9.67 17.14
CA ALA A 123 -7.93 -10.68 17.92
C ALA A 123 -7.11 -10.09 19.06
N ALA A 124 -6.42 -8.97 18.79
CA ALA A 124 -5.54 -8.27 19.72
C ALA A 124 -6.30 -7.34 20.70
N GLY A 125 -7.52 -6.91 20.34
CA GLY A 125 -8.31 -5.93 21.10
C GLY A 125 -7.69 -4.52 21.07
N LYS A 126 -6.82 -4.21 20.12
CA LYS A 126 -6.14 -2.92 19.96
C LYS A 126 -5.71 -2.68 18.51
N ASP A 127 -5.44 -1.43 18.18
CA ASP A 127 -4.83 -1.04 16.90
C ASP A 127 -3.37 -1.54 16.82
N THR A 128 -3.14 -2.56 16.01
CA THR A 128 -1.81 -3.12 15.73
C THR A 128 -1.77 -3.77 14.36
N ASN A 129 -0.65 -3.62 13.65
CA ASN A 129 -0.42 -4.28 12.36
C ASN A 129 0.51 -5.50 12.49
N LEU A 130 0.95 -5.81 13.71
CA LEU A 130 1.86 -6.91 13.98
C LEU A 130 1.08 -8.20 14.25
N LEU A 131 1.24 -9.19 13.37
CA LEU A 131 0.63 -10.51 13.51
C LEU A 131 1.46 -11.40 14.43
N LEU A 132 1.27 -11.26 15.74
CA LEU A 132 1.97 -12.08 16.74
C LEU A 132 1.41 -13.50 16.80
N THR A 133 2.26 -14.47 17.14
CA THR A 133 1.90 -15.88 17.26
C THR A 133 0.62 -16.14 18.08
N PRO A 134 0.37 -15.49 19.23
CA PRO A 134 -0.86 -15.72 20.01
C PRO A 134 -2.16 -15.38 19.28
N TYR A 135 -2.09 -14.54 18.23
CA TYR A 135 -3.28 -14.13 17.47
C TYR A 135 -3.54 -14.98 16.23
N GLN A 136 -2.53 -15.69 15.71
CA GLN A 136 -2.57 -16.33 14.40
C GLN A 136 -3.72 -17.32 14.25
N ALA A 137 -3.90 -18.24 15.20
CA ALA A 137 -4.99 -19.21 15.15
C ALA A 137 -6.38 -18.54 15.16
N LYS A 138 -6.56 -17.49 15.98
CA LYS A 138 -7.82 -16.74 16.05
C LYS A 138 -8.06 -15.96 14.75
N VAL A 139 -7.04 -15.32 14.20
CA VAL A 139 -7.12 -14.60 12.91
C VAL A 139 -7.46 -15.58 11.79
N ALA A 140 -6.81 -16.74 11.72
CA ALA A 140 -7.09 -17.77 10.72
C ALA A 140 -8.55 -18.26 10.80
N ALA A 141 -9.05 -18.51 12.01
CA ALA A 141 -10.44 -18.91 12.22
C ALA A 141 -11.44 -17.83 11.76
N MET A 142 -11.19 -16.55 12.09
CA MET A 142 -12.03 -15.41 11.66
C MET A 142 -12.05 -15.22 10.14
N LEU A 143 -10.96 -15.58 9.46
CA LEU A 143 -10.84 -15.55 8.01
C LEU A 143 -11.46 -16.79 7.32
N GLY A 144 -12.00 -17.74 8.09
CA GLY A 144 -12.60 -18.98 7.56
C GLY A 144 -11.58 -20.01 7.10
N LEU A 145 -10.32 -19.94 7.58
CA LEU A 145 -9.25 -20.88 7.22
C LEU A 145 -9.21 -22.12 8.11
N ALA A 146 -9.97 -22.16 9.20
CA ALA A 146 -10.06 -23.31 10.10
C ALA A 146 -11.12 -24.30 9.59
N ASP A 147 -10.71 -25.30 8.79
CA ASP A 147 -11.61 -26.33 8.29
C ASP A 147 -12.14 -27.20 9.45
N PRO A 148 -13.47 -27.29 9.64
CA PRO A 148 -14.08 -28.07 10.71
C PRO A 148 -13.87 -29.59 10.56
N THR A 149 -13.48 -30.07 9.38
CA THR A 149 -13.22 -31.49 9.11
C THR A 149 -11.85 -31.94 9.62
N TRP A 150 -10.94 -31.01 9.92
CA TRP A 150 -9.63 -31.34 10.50
C TRP A 150 -9.73 -31.84 11.94
N PRO A 151 -8.82 -32.74 12.36
CA PRO A 151 -8.72 -33.17 13.74
C PRO A 151 -8.60 -31.96 14.68
N GLU A 152 -9.34 -31.93 15.77
CA GLU A 152 -9.42 -30.79 16.69
C GLU A 152 -8.06 -30.38 17.24
N ASN A 153 -7.20 -31.37 17.56
CA ASN A 153 -5.84 -31.17 18.07
C ASN A 153 -4.85 -30.60 17.04
N GLU A 154 -5.15 -30.70 15.75
CA GLU A 154 -4.27 -30.24 14.65
C GLU A 154 -4.84 -29.02 13.93
N ARG A 155 -6.15 -28.75 14.08
CA ARG A 155 -6.86 -27.68 13.37
C ARG A 155 -6.20 -26.32 13.50
N ALA A 156 -5.72 -25.96 14.69
CA ALA A 156 -5.04 -24.69 14.93
C ALA A 156 -3.72 -24.59 14.14
N ALA A 157 -2.95 -25.66 14.05
CA ALA A 157 -1.69 -25.68 13.30
C ALA A 157 -1.93 -25.55 11.79
N TYR A 158 -2.85 -26.33 11.22
CA TYR A 158 -3.19 -26.27 9.79
C TYR A 158 -3.76 -24.92 9.39
N SER A 159 -4.63 -24.32 10.23
CA SER A 159 -5.15 -22.99 9.94
C SER A 159 -4.11 -21.89 9.99
N ILE A 160 -3.08 -22.01 10.82
CA ILE A 160 -1.92 -21.11 10.85
C ILE A 160 -1.09 -21.26 9.57
N ASP A 161 -0.84 -22.48 9.11
CA ASP A 161 -0.11 -22.74 7.85
C ASP A 161 -0.86 -22.16 6.65
N ASP A 162 -2.19 -22.28 6.60
CA ASP A 162 -3.02 -21.67 5.58
C ASP A 162 -3.00 -20.14 5.65
N LEU A 163 -2.99 -19.56 6.86
CA LEU A 163 -2.83 -18.12 7.05
C LEU A 163 -1.47 -17.64 6.51
N GLN A 164 -0.38 -18.35 6.82
CA GLN A 164 0.95 -18.02 6.30
C GLN A 164 1.00 -18.14 4.77
N THR A 165 0.37 -19.17 4.21
CA THR A 165 0.25 -19.35 2.75
C THR A 165 -0.53 -18.22 2.10
N LEU A 166 -1.64 -17.80 2.70
CA LEU A 166 -2.43 -16.65 2.26
C LEU A 166 -1.58 -15.37 2.25
N LEU A 167 -0.90 -15.06 3.36
CA LEU A 167 -0.04 -13.88 3.49
C LEU A 167 1.13 -13.91 2.49
N ALA A 168 1.73 -15.07 2.27
CA ALA A 168 2.79 -15.22 1.26
C ALA A 168 2.30 -14.95 -0.16
N ARG A 169 1.08 -15.38 -0.50
CA ARG A 169 0.44 -15.11 -1.81
C ARG A 169 0.13 -13.62 -1.98
N ILE A 170 -0.48 -13.01 -0.98
CA ILE A 170 -0.80 -11.57 -0.96
C ILE A 170 0.50 -10.75 -1.08
N GLY A 171 1.49 -11.04 -0.24
CA GLY A 171 2.76 -10.31 -0.20
C GLY A 171 3.51 -10.37 -1.54
N ARG A 172 3.56 -11.53 -2.18
CA ARG A 172 4.15 -11.66 -3.53
C ARG A 172 3.41 -10.82 -4.56
N ARG A 173 2.08 -10.82 -4.52
CA ARG A 173 1.25 -10.05 -5.47
C ARG A 173 1.47 -8.55 -5.33
N ILE A 174 1.42 -8.02 -4.12
CA ILE A 174 1.61 -6.59 -3.85
C ILE A 174 3.05 -6.17 -4.16
N SER A 175 4.06 -6.96 -3.75
CA SER A 175 5.47 -6.68 -4.05
C SER A 175 5.73 -6.61 -5.55
N PHE A 176 5.24 -7.60 -6.31
CA PHE A 176 5.38 -7.64 -7.77
C PHE A 176 4.71 -6.43 -8.43
N SER A 177 3.52 -6.05 -7.94
CA SER A 177 2.80 -4.89 -8.45
C SER A 177 3.56 -3.60 -8.21
N LEU A 178 4.17 -3.43 -7.02
CA LEU A 178 5.01 -2.27 -6.73
C LEU A 178 6.27 -2.26 -7.61
N ASP A 179 6.99 -3.37 -7.73
CA ASP A 179 8.20 -3.46 -8.56
C ASP A 179 7.89 -3.13 -10.03
N SER A 180 6.81 -3.70 -10.56
CA SER A 180 6.37 -3.45 -11.94
C SER A 180 5.94 -2.00 -12.18
N THR A 181 5.20 -1.40 -11.23
CA THR A 181 4.74 -0.01 -11.33
C THR A 181 5.92 0.95 -11.20
N ALA A 182 6.85 0.69 -10.26
CA ALA A 182 8.07 1.47 -10.09
C ALA A 182 8.95 1.45 -11.34
N SER A 183 9.20 0.27 -11.91
CA SER A 183 9.98 0.12 -13.14
C SER A 183 9.37 0.89 -14.32
N ARG A 184 8.03 0.87 -14.48
CA ARG A 184 7.35 1.67 -15.51
C ARG A 184 7.50 3.17 -15.26
N ALA A 185 7.39 3.60 -13.99
CA ALA A 185 7.58 5.00 -13.61
C ALA A 185 9.00 5.49 -13.95
N GLU A 186 10.03 4.71 -13.61
CA GLU A 186 11.43 5.02 -13.95
C GLU A 186 11.62 5.07 -15.45
N HIS A 187 11.08 4.08 -16.20
CA HIS A 187 11.16 4.05 -17.65
C HIS A 187 10.50 5.27 -18.30
N SER A 188 9.37 5.73 -17.79
CA SER A 188 8.67 6.93 -18.29
C SER A 188 9.50 8.21 -18.13
N LEU A 189 10.43 8.25 -17.16
CA LEU A 189 11.34 9.38 -16.97
C LEU A 189 12.53 9.37 -17.92
N THR A 190 13.00 8.19 -18.33
CA THR A 190 14.16 8.03 -19.21
C THR A 190 13.81 8.22 -20.69
N HIS A 191 12.54 7.98 -21.08
CA HIS A 191 12.07 8.17 -22.43
C HIS A 191 11.39 9.54 -22.55
N GLU A 192 12.14 10.57 -22.92
CA GLU A 192 11.55 11.82 -23.39
C GLU A 192 10.69 11.49 -24.63
N LYS A 193 9.39 11.81 -24.56
CA LYS A 193 8.54 11.76 -25.75
C LYS A 193 9.21 12.64 -26.81
N PRO A 194 9.38 12.17 -28.06
CA PRO A 194 9.91 13.02 -29.11
C PRO A 194 9.06 14.28 -29.19
N ARG A 195 9.66 15.45 -29.04
CA ARG A 195 9.01 16.74 -29.29
C ARG A 195 8.61 16.71 -30.75
N PHE A 196 7.32 16.55 -31.03
CA PHE A 196 6.79 16.82 -32.35
C PHE A 196 7.05 18.30 -32.62
N ALA A 197 8.07 18.59 -33.44
CA ALA A 197 8.24 19.90 -34.03
C ALA A 197 7.05 20.08 -34.99
N PHE A 198 6.10 20.93 -34.59
CA PHE A 198 5.11 21.45 -35.55
C PHE A 198 5.89 22.25 -36.56
N PHE A 199 6.12 21.67 -37.74
CA PHE A 199 6.48 22.43 -38.92
C PHE A 199 5.25 23.27 -39.28
N GLN A 200 5.32 24.59 -39.01
CA GLN A 200 4.46 25.56 -39.66
C GLN A 200 4.91 25.67 -41.11
N MET A 201 4.06 25.22 -42.03
CA MET A 201 4.07 25.64 -43.43
C MET A 201 3.29 26.93 -43.55
#